data_30d7f1229f55b829e44f0143b1ea6e1c
#
_entry.id   30d7f1229f55b829e44f0143b1ea6e1c
#
_cell.length_a   1.000
_cell.length_b   1.000
_cell.length_c   1.000
_cell.angle_alpha   90.00
_cell.angle_beta   90.00
_cell.angle_gamma   90.00
#
_symmetry.space_group_name_H-M   'P 1'
#
loop_
_entity.id
_entity.type
_entity.pdbx_description
1 polymer ?
#
loop_
_entity_poly.entity_id
_entity_poly.type
_entity_poly.pdbx_seq_one_letter_code
_entity_poly.pdbx_strand_id
1 'polypeptide(L)'
;MNIKKTFTLTTLIGFYCFSFLVTKTSARIGESRTTIQKRLFSSGGAEFREESSVNNKTRGMPYAKYEEFFPKSTEIRVYHKTTDGSHSKLSGSGWELHVLYVNGVSELEIYKKSQKITEFEMIYLLNFQSSASYWKKSQESESPAEEPSAFGFDFIRDDEKVKAKKLGGNSFMVYSTELDRGFAEAMLADLKALAPQSVEGF
;
A
#
# COMPACT_ATOMS: atom_id res chain seq x y z
N MET A 1 -7.67 -48.70 -65.76
CA MET A 1 -8.57 -47.69 -65.10
C MET A 1 -8.00 -47.41 -63.76
N ASN A 2 -7.16 -46.35 -63.63
CA ASN A 2 -6.41 -46.01 -62.44
C ASN A 2 -7.15 -44.89 -61.63
N ILE A 3 -7.66 -45.27 -60.50
CA ILE A 3 -8.27 -44.32 -59.56
C ILE A 3 -7.16 -43.82 -58.63
N LYS A 4 -6.72 -42.58 -58.85
CA LYS A 4 -5.82 -41.88 -57.93
C LYS A 4 -6.65 -41.40 -56.75
N LYS A 5 -6.43 -41.97 -55.58
CA LYS A 5 -6.95 -41.49 -54.33
C LYS A 5 -6.10 -40.27 -53.84
N THR A 6 -6.69 -39.07 -53.94
CA THR A 6 -6.09 -37.87 -53.42
C THR A 6 -6.36 -37.85 -51.92
N PHE A 7 -5.30 -37.97 -51.12
CA PHE A 7 -5.36 -37.84 -49.64
C PHE A 7 -5.25 -36.37 -49.30
N THR A 8 -6.35 -35.75 -48.91
CA THR A 8 -6.35 -34.38 -48.43
C THR A 8 -5.97 -34.38 -46.95
N LEU A 9 -4.74 -34.01 -46.66
CA LEU A 9 -4.22 -33.83 -45.31
C LEU A 9 -4.76 -32.52 -44.78
N THR A 10 -5.81 -32.56 -43.99
CA THR A 10 -6.35 -31.39 -43.31
C THR A 10 -5.48 -31.13 -42.08
N THR A 11 -4.54 -30.19 -42.21
CA THR A 11 -3.71 -29.73 -41.10
C THR A 11 -4.57 -28.87 -40.17
N LEU A 12 -5.02 -29.47 -39.08
CA LEU A 12 -5.72 -28.78 -37.99
C LEU A 12 -4.68 -27.94 -37.22
N ILE A 13 -4.49 -26.70 -37.65
CA ILE A 13 -3.69 -25.72 -36.88
C ILE A 13 -4.52 -25.35 -35.63
N GLY A 14 -4.25 -26.07 -34.56
CA GLY A 14 -4.73 -25.72 -33.25
C GLY A 14 -4.15 -24.36 -32.83
N PHE A 15 -4.95 -23.32 -32.98
CA PHE A 15 -4.67 -22.01 -32.41
C PHE A 15 -4.72 -22.14 -30.89
N TYR A 16 -3.59 -22.48 -30.29
CA TYR A 16 -3.41 -22.33 -28.84
C TYR A 16 -3.45 -20.85 -28.56
N CYS A 17 -4.64 -20.32 -28.29
CA CYS A 17 -4.81 -19.07 -27.59
C CYS A 17 -4.18 -19.24 -26.20
N PHE A 18 -2.89 -18.95 -26.09
CA PHE A 18 -2.26 -18.66 -24.83
C PHE A 18 -2.93 -17.39 -24.33
N SER A 19 -4.05 -17.57 -23.63
CA SER A 19 -4.60 -16.53 -22.78
C SER A 19 -3.50 -16.22 -21.75
N PHE A 20 -2.66 -15.24 -22.06
CA PHE A 20 -1.89 -14.56 -21.05
C PHE A 20 -2.93 -14.04 -20.06
N LEU A 21 -3.17 -14.81 -19.01
CA LEU A 21 -3.70 -14.29 -17.77
C LEU A 21 -2.72 -13.21 -17.34
N VAL A 22 -2.95 -11.98 -17.82
CA VAL A 22 -2.41 -10.79 -17.19
C VAL A 22 -2.95 -10.87 -15.79
N THR A 23 -2.17 -11.50 -14.91
CA THR A 23 -2.39 -11.37 -13.48
C THR A 23 -2.33 -9.86 -13.25
N LYS A 24 -3.51 -9.25 -13.06
CA LYS A 24 -3.58 -7.88 -12.57
C LYS A 24 -2.71 -7.87 -11.33
N THR A 25 -1.54 -7.28 -11.44
CA THR A 25 -0.70 -6.99 -10.29
C THR A 25 -1.53 -6.03 -9.46
N SER A 26 -2.25 -6.58 -8.49
CA SER A 26 -3.05 -5.82 -7.56
C SER A 26 -2.11 -4.85 -6.87
N ALA A 27 -2.46 -3.58 -6.81
CA ALA A 27 -1.75 -2.63 -5.98
C ALA A 27 -1.78 -3.16 -4.53
N ARG A 28 -0.70 -2.95 -3.75
CA ARG A 28 -0.61 -3.48 -2.37
C ARG A 28 -1.73 -2.92 -1.49
N ILE A 29 -2.03 -1.64 -1.60
CA ILE A 29 -3.26 -1.09 -1.04
C ILE A 29 -4.45 -1.79 -1.68
N GLY A 30 -5.33 -2.33 -0.86
CA GLY A 30 -6.44 -3.18 -1.28
C GLY A 30 -6.15 -4.68 -1.30
N GLU A 31 -4.91 -5.12 -1.02
CA GLU A 31 -4.59 -6.54 -0.89
C GLU A 31 -5.01 -7.10 0.46
N SER A 32 -5.44 -8.37 0.46
CA SER A 32 -5.72 -9.09 1.71
C SER A 32 -4.44 -9.36 2.49
N ARG A 33 -4.57 -9.47 3.82
CA ARG A 33 -3.47 -9.88 4.70
C ARG A 33 -2.78 -11.16 4.22
N THR A 34 -3.55 -12.17 3.85
CA THR A 34 -3.02 -13.45 3.37
C THR A 34 -2.16 -13.28 2.12
N THR A 35 -2.57 -12.43 1.19
CA THR A 35 -1.81 -12.16 -0.04
C THR A 35 -0.48 -11.48 0.28
N ILE A 36 -0.50 -10.46 1.13
CA ILE A 36 0.70 -9.74 1.56
C ILE A 36 1.67 -10.69 2.27
N GLN A 37 1.19 -11.47 3.24
CA GLN A 37 2.01 -12.43 3.98
C GLN A 37 2.63 -13.48 3.07
N LYS A 38 1.85 -14.08 2.17
CA LYS A 38 2.36 -15.08 1.22
C LYS A 38 3.53 -14.52 0.41
N ARG A 39 3.40 -13.30 -0.11
CA ARG A 39 4.45 -12.65 -0.90
C ARG A 39 5.68 -12.31 -0.05
N LEU A 40 5.48 -11.73 1.13
CA LEU A 40 6.59 -11.37 2.02
C LEU A 40 7.36 -12.59 2.49
N PHE A 41 6.67 -13.62 2.95
CA PHE A 41 7.32 -14.83 3.50
C PHE A 41 8.02 -15.63 2.41
N SER A 42 7.47 -15.71 1.19
CA SER A 42 8.15 -16.36 0.06
C SER A 42 9.43 -15.64 -0.36
N SER A 43 9.59 -14.36 0.00
CA SER A 43 10.78 -13.56 -0.32
C SER A 43 11.70 -13.30 0.89
N GLY A 44 11.59 -14.11 1.96
CA GLY A 44 12.44 -14.01 3.13
C GLY A 44 11.98 -13.00 4.17
N GLY A 45 10.80 -12.43 4.05
CA GLY A 45 10.21 -11.56 5.08
C GLY A 45 9.67 -12.37 6.25
N ALA A 46 9.51 -11.73 7.41
CA ALA A 46 8.90 -12.31 8.59
C ALA A 46 8.06 -11.27 9.35
N GLU A 47 7.14 -11.73 10.17
CA GLU A 47 6.26 -10.90 10.98
C GLU A 47 6.79 -10.77 12.42
N PHE A 48 6.71 -9.57 13.00
CA PHE A 48 6.87 -9.37 14.42
C PHE A 48 5.60 -9.83 15.14
N ARG A 49 5.72 -10.84 16.01
CA ARG A 49 4.58 -11.45 16.70
C ARG A 49 4.46 -11.06 18.17
N GLU A 50 5.57 -10.62 18.76
CA GLU A 50 5.57 -10.20 20.16
C GLU A 50 4.87 -8.84 20.29
N GLU A 51 3.84 -8.77 21.09
CA GLU A 51 3.04 -7.56 21.30
C GLU A 51 3.88 -6.36 21.75
N SER A 52 4.82 -6.57 22.68
CA SER A 52 5.76 -5.54 23.12
C SER A 52 6.62 -4.99 21.99
N SER A 53 7.06 -5.87 21.09
CA SER A 53 7.85 -5.48 19.92
C SER A 53 7.01 -4.69 18.94
N VAL A 54 5.77 -5.10 18.68
CA VAL A 54 4.82 -4.39 17.79
C VAL A 54 4.52 -3.03 18.39
N ASN A 55 4.13 -2.93 19.66
CA ASN A 55 3.81 -1.68 20.33
C ASN A 55 4.97 -0.67 20.33
N ASN A 56 6.20 -1.13 20.49
CA ASN A 56 7.39 -0.27 20.42
C ASN A 56 7.62 0.27 18.98
N LYS A 57 7.30 -0.51 17.96
CA LYS A 57 7.48 -0.12 16.55
C LYS A 57 6.37 0.81 16.06
N THR A 58 5.14 0.61 16.52
CA THR A 58 3.98 1.44 16.14
C THR A 58 3.99 2.81 16.80
N ARG A 59 4.70 2.94 17.93
CA ARG A 59 4.82 4.20 18.64
C ARG A 59 5.45 5.29 17.76
N GLY A 60 4.75 6.41 17.64
CA GLY A 60 5.19 7.56 16.84
C GLY A 60 4.99 7.41 15.33
N MET A 61 4.34 6.35 14.87
CA MET A 61 3.92 6.25 13.47
C MET A 61 2.81 7.26 13.17
N PRO A 62 2.72 7.78 11.92
CA PRO A 62 1.74 8.80 11.55
C PRO A 62 0.29 8.43 11.85
N TYR A 63 -0.05 7.15 11.77
CA TYR A 63 -1.39 6.65 12.04
C TYR A 63 -1.73 6.59 13.55
N ALA A 64 -0.73 6.55 14.43
CA ALA A 64 -0.96 6.38 15.88
C ALA A 64 -1.80 7.50 16.50
N LYS A 65 -1.71 8.72 15.97
CA LYS A 65 -2.53 9.86 16.43
C LYS A 65 -4.02 9.74 16.06
N TYR A 66 -4.38 8.79 15.20
CA TYR A 66 -5.76 8.53 14.79
C TYR A 66 -6.32 7.23 15.38
N GLU A 67 -5.66 6.65 16.38
CA GLU A 67 -6.03 5.36 16.96
C GLU A 67 -7.48 5.35 17.49
N GLU A 68 -7.94 6.45 18.06
CA GLU A 68 -9.33 6.59 18.55
C GLU A 68 -10.38 6.59 17.43
N PHE A 69 -9.98 6.92 16.20
CA PHE A 69 -10.84 6.94 15.01
C PHE A 69 -10.76 5.64 14.20
N PHE A 70 -9.99 4.66 14.65
CA PHE A 70 -9.87 3.41 13.92
C PHE A 70 -11.21 2.67 13.86
N PRO A 71 -11.63 2.18 12.68
CA PRO A 71 -12.70 1.22 12.58
C PRO A 71 -12.46 0.01 13.51
N LYS A 72 -13.51 -0.56 14.09
CA LYS A 72 -13.40 -1.72 15.01
C LYS A 72 -12.67 -2.93 14.42
N SER A 73 -12.67 -3.05 13.10
CA SER A 73 -12.01 -4.12 12.36
C SER A 73 -10.56 -3.80 11.97
N THR A 74 -9.97 -2.75 12.57
CA THR A 74 -8.60 -2.36 12.27
C THR A 74 -7.60 -3.28 12.95
N GLU A 75 -6.61 -3.73 12.18
CA GLU A 75 -5.50 -4.54 12.64
C GLU A 75 -4.20 -3.96 12.11
N ILE A 76 -3.20 -3.81 12.99
CA ILE A 76 -1.86 -3.36 12.60
C ILE A 76 -0.92 -4.54 12.67
N ARG A 77 -0.14 -4.75 11.60
CA ARG A 77 0.91 -5.74 11.52
C ARG A 77 2.23 -5.11 11.10
N VAL A 78 3.30 -5.59 11.69
CA VAL A 78 4.66 -5.14 11.38
C VAL A 78 5.46 -6.32 10.87
N TYR A 79 6.05 -6.13 9.70
CA TYR A 79 6.89 -7.12 9.04
C TYR A 79 8.31 -6.58 8.90
N HIS A 80 9.26 -7.48 8.75
CA HIS A 80 10.63 -7.12 8.41
C HIS A 80 11.16 -8.01 7.30
N LYS A 81 12.11 -7.48 6.55
CA LYS A 81 12.85 -8.20 5.53
C LYS A 81 14.27 -7.69 5.52
N THR A 82 15.22 -8.59 5.76
CA THR A 82 16.64 -8.27 5.66
C THR A 82 17.08 -8.16 4.20
N THR A 83 18.15 -7.43 3.93
CA THR A 83 18.69 -7.24 2.57
C THR A 83 19.28 -8.51 1.98
N ASP A 84 19.76 -9.41 2.82
CA ASP A 84 20.38 -10.70 2.45
C ASP A 84 19.41 -11.88 2.49
N GLY A 85 18.11 -11.62 2.80
CA GLY A 85 17.10 -12.66 2.93
C GLY A 85 17.24 -13.50 4.21
N SER A 86 18.16 -13.16 5.10
CA SER A 86 18.29 -13.84 6.40
C SER A 86 17.09 -13.50 7.29
N HIS A 87 16.68 -14.46 8.15
CA HIS A 87 15.59 -14.24 9.12
C HIS A 87 16.08 -13.58 10.42
N SER A 88 17.29 -13.03 10.43
CA SER A 88 17.85 -12.43 11.63
C SER A 88 17.17 -11.13 11.99
N LYS A 89 16.40 -11.13 13.06
CA LYS A 89 15.77 -9.94 13.67
C LYS A 89 16.79 -8.92 14.18
N LEU A 90 18.06 -9.30 14.28
CA LEU A 90 19.13 -8.55 14.95
C LEU A 90 19.93 -7.68 13.98
N SER A 91 19.86 -7.92 12.68
CA SER A 91 20.53 -7.04 11.73
C SER A 91 19.73 -5.77 11.59
N GLY A 92 20.24 -4.64 12.03
CA GLY A 92 19.67 -3.32 11.80
C GLY A 92 19.68 -2.91 10.32
N SER A 93 19.93 -3.85 9.42
CA SER A 93 19.92 -3.71 7.97
C SER A 93 18.65 -4.34 7.40
N GLY A 94 17.93 -3.60 6.59
CA GLY A 94 16.76 -4.13 5.89
C GLY A 94 15.56 -3.19 5.93
N TRP A 95 14.43 -3.77 5.55
CA TRP A 95 13.15 -3.08 5.47
C TRP A 95 12.24 -3.52 6.61
N GLU A 96 11.55 -2.57 7.18
CA GLU A 96 10.41 -2.75 8.06
C GLU A 96 9.17 -2.26 7.32
N LEU A 97 8.08 -3.02 7.37
CA LEU A 97 6.82 -2.69 6.73
C LEU A 97 5.73 -2.72 7.79
N HIS A 98 5.09 -1.59 8.04
CA HIS A 98 3.87 -1.50 8.82
C HIS A 98 2.68 -1.55 7.87
N VAL A 99 1.70 -2.38 8.19
CA VAL A 99 0.45 -2.45 7.44
C VAL A 99 -0.71 -2.27 8.39
N LEU A 100 -1.56 -1.28 8.10
CA LEU A 100 -2.84 -1.11 8.73
C LEU A 100 -3.90 -1.74 7.84
N TYR A 101 -4.57 -2.75 8.36
CA TYR A 101 -5.68 -3.43 7.69
C TYR A 101 -6.99 -2.94 8.26
N VAL A 102 -7.97 -2.71 7.40
CA VAL A 102 -9.38 -2.50 7.75
C VAL A 102 -10.19 -3.59 7.07
N ASN A 103 -11.01 -4.33 7.83
CA ASN A 103 -11.73 -5.50 7.31
C ASN A 103 -10.83 -6.53 6.61
N GLY A 104 -9.60 -6.70 7.08
CA GLY A 104 -8.62 -7.63 6.51
C GLY A 104 -7.97 -7.20 5.21
N VAL A 105 -8.19 -5.97 4.76
CA VAL A 105 -7.63 -5.37 3.54
C VAL A 105 -6.66 -4.26 3.92
N SER A 106 -5.53 -4.17 3.23
CA SER A 106 -4.50 -3.15 3.44
C SER A 106 -5.02 -1.77 3.02
N GLU A 107 -5.05 -0.84 3.95
CA GLU A 107 -5.48 0.54 3.72
C GLU A 107 -4.33 1.55 3.91
N LEU A 108 -3.27 1.17 4.64
CA LEU A 108 -2.08 1.99 4.81
C LEU A 108 -0.86 1.09 4.97
N GLU A 109 0.22 1.46 4.29
CA GLU A 109 1.51 0.80 4.34
C GLU A 109 2.63 1.83 4.60
N ILE A 110 3.48 1.59 5.61
CA ILE A 110 4.68 2.40 5.83
C ILE A 110 5.90 1.51 5.61
N TYR A 111 6.69 1.89 4.64
CA TYR A 111 8.00 1.31 4.35
C TYR A 111 9.06 2.10 5.09
N LYS A 112 9.82 1.43 5.94
CA LYS A 112 10.88 2.03 6.73
C LYS A 112 12.17 1.27 6.52
N LYS A 113 13.28 1.99 6.46
CA LYS A 113 14.62 1.44 6.28
C LYS A 113 15.55 2.03 7.34
N SER A 114 16.58 1.31 7.74
CA SER A 114 17.60 1.85 8.66
C SER A 114 18.43 2.95 8.02
N GLN A 115 18.58 2.92 6.70
CA GLN A 115 19.28 3.89 5.89
C GLN A 115 18.29 4.79 5.14
N LYS A 116 18.79 5.84 4.51
CA LYS A 116 17.97 6.71 3.64
C LYS A 116 17.40 5.89 2.49
N ILE A 117 16.11 6.08 2.23
CA ILE A 117 15.45 5.56 1.02
C ILE A 117 15.94 6.38 -0.16
N THR A 118 16.50 5.72 -1.15
CA THR A 118 16.93 6.35 -2.40
C THR A 118 15.73 6.70 -3.28
N GLU A 119 15.91 7.63 -4.20
CA GLU A 119 14.88 7.97 -5.17
C GLU A 119 14.48 6.76 -6.04
N PHE A 120 15.45 5.93 -6.42
CA PHE A 120 15.20 4.71 -7.16
C PHE A 120 14.31 3.72 -6.38
N GLU A 121 14.59 3.49 -5.10
CA GLU A 121 13.77 2.64 -4.24
C GLU A 121 12.35 3.20 -4.08
N MET A 122 12.21 4.51 -3.94
CA MET A 122 10.91 5.17 -3.87
C MET A 122 10.10 4.99 -5.16
N ILE A 123 10.73 5.22 -6.33
CA ILE A 123 10.10 4.99 -7.63
C ILE A 123 9.68 3.53 -7.77
N TYR A 124 10.52 2.59 -7.32
CA TYR A 124 10.20 1.17 -7.32
C TYR A 124 8.96 0.87 -6.47
N LEU A 125 8.86 1.45 -5.25
CA LEU A 125 7.69 1.29 -4.38
C LEU A 125 6.43 1.88 -5.02
N LEU A 126 6.52 3.06 -5.64
CA LEU A 126 5.41 3.66 -6.38
C LEU A 126 4.96 2.76 -7.54
N ASN A 127 5.88 2.30 -8.37
CA ASN A 127 5.58 1.41 -9.49
C ASN A 127 4.95 0.10 -9.02
N PHE A 128 5.39 -0.42 -7.88
CA PHE A 128 4.82 -1.61 -7.28
C PHE A 128 3.35 -1.42 -6.86
N GLN A 129 2.95 -0.19 -6.55
CA GLN A 129 1.58 0.20 -6.19
C GLN A 129 0.72 0.63 -7.39
N SER A 130 1.30 0.69 -8.61
CA SER A 130 0.68 1.35 -9.75
C SER A 130 -0.53 0.65 -10.33
N SER A 131 -0.61 -0.69 -10.28
CA SER A 131 -1.75 -1.45 -10.82
C SER A 131 -2.21 -0.98 -12.22
N ALA A 132 -1.29 -0.76 -13.16
CA ALA A 132 -1.52 -0.19 -14.48
C ALA A 132 -1.90 1.31 -14.52
N SER A 133 -1.82 1.99 -13.39
CA SER A 133 -2.00 3.43 -13.22
C SER A 133 -0.65 4.14 -13.12
N TYR A 134 -0.62 5.45 -13.29
CA TYR A 134 0.58 6.25 -13.10
C TYR A 134 0.46 7.17 -11.88
N TRP A 135 1.59 7.72 -11.44
CA TRP A 135 1.63 8.62 -10.30
C TRP A 135 1.87 10.05 -10.74
N LYS A 136 1.06 10.97 -10.22
CA LYS A 136 1.23 12.42 -10.35
C LYS A 136 1.86 12.97 -9.07
N LYS A 137 2.70 13.98 -9.18
CA LYS A 137 3.15 14.75 -8.01
C LYS A 137 2.03 15.68 -7.55
N SER A 138 1.95 15.98 -6.26
CA SER A 138 0.92 16.87 -5.70
C SER A 138 0.89 18.25 -6.34
N GLN A 139 2.02 18.77 -6.81
CA GLN A 139 2.12 20.04 -7.52
C GLN A 139 1.58 20.01 -8.95
N GLU A 140 1.43 18.81 -9.52
CA GLU A 140 0.90 18.56 -10.86
C GLU A 140 -0.59 18.16 -10.83
N SER A 141 -1.14 17.96 -9.64
CA SER A 141 -2.53 17.62 -9.45
C SER A 141 -3.39 18.88 -9.59
N GLU A 142 -4.30 18.87 -10.56
CA GLU A 142 -5.30 19.93 -10.74
C GLU A 142 -6.42 19.83 -9.69
N SER A 143 -6.44 18.77 -8.89
CA SER A 143 -7.41 18.62 -7.81
C SER A 143 -7.16 19.69 -6.76
N PRO A 144 -8.15 20.52 -6.48
CA PRO A 144 -7.99 21.58 -5.50
C PRO A 144 -7.63 20.97 -4.14
N ALA A 145 -6.81 21.70 -3.40
CA ALA A 145 -6.42 21.40 -2.02
C ALA A 145 -7.61 21.42 -1.03
N GLU A 146 -8.84 21.29 -1.52
CA GLU A 146 -10.08 21.44 -0.78
C GLU A 146 -10.55 20.18 -0.08
N GLU A 147 -10.08 18.99 -0.51
CA GLU A 147 -10.44 17.77 0.22
C GLU A 147 -9.60 17.64 1.50
N PRO A 148 -10.25 17.46 2.65
CA PRO A 148 -9.53 17.27 3.91
C PRO A 148 -8.64 16.02 3.82
N SER A 149 -7.38 16.17 4.19
CA SER A 149 -6.40 15.09 4.22
C SER A 149 -5.77 15.00 5.61
N ALA A 150 -5.81 13.82 6.21
CA ALA A 150 -5.23 13.56 7.51
C ALA A 150 -3.69 13.55 7.46
N PHE A 151 -3.14 13.04 6.38
CA PHE A 151 -1.70 12.84 6.23
C PHE A 151 -1.04 13.86 5.29
N GLY A 152 -1.78 14.46 4.34
CA GLY A 152 -1.22 15.16 3.18
C GLY A 152 -0.43 14.21 2.28
N PHE A 153 -0.06 14.58 1.07
CA PHE A 153 0.59 13.70 0.10
C PHE A 153 1.61 14.42 -0.76
N ASP A 154 2.60 13.67 -1.26
CA ASP A 154 3.56 14.12 -2.27
C ASP A 154 3.21 13.56 -3.65
N PHE A 155 2.52 12.40 -3.69
CA PHE A 155 2.11 11.71 -4.89
C PHE A 155 0.68 11.21 -4.75
N ILE A 156 -0.06 11.29 -5.85
CA ILE A 156 -1.40 10.71 -5.99
C ILE A 156 -1.44 9.83 -7.24
N ARG A 157 -2.07 8.67 -7.14
CA ARG A 157 -2.30 7.81 -8.29
C ARG A 157 -3.38 8.43 -9.18
N ASP A 158 -3.29 8.26 -10.49
CA ASP A 158 -4.18 8.90 -11.48
C ASP A 158 -5.67 8.55 -11.32
N ASP A 159 -5.97 7.40 -10.68
CA ASP A 159 -7.33 7.00 -10.29
C ASP A 159 -7.80 7.64 -8.97
N GLU A 160 -6.95 8.48 -8.35
CA GLU A 160 -7.19 9.20 -7.09
C GLU A 160 -7.50 8.33 -5.86
N LYS A 161 -7.39 7.01 -5.98
CA LYS A 161 -7.71 6.06 -4.90
C LYS A 161 -6.57 5.84 -3.92
N VAL A 162 -5.35 6.15 -4.31
CA VAL A 162 -4.16 5.90 -3.50
C VAL A 162 -3.26 7.13 -3.52
N LYS A 163 -2.82 7.53 -2.33
CA LYS A 163 -1.89 8.62 -2.10
C LYS A 163 -0.58 8.07 -1.52
N ALA A 164 0.50 8.82 -1.68
CA ALA A 164 1.78 8.47 -1.09
C ALA A 164 2.53 9.70 -0.56
N LYS A 165 3.30 9.52 0.50
CA LYS A 165 4.03 10.58 1.19
C LYS A 165 5.40 10.12 1.65
N LYS A 166 6.39 11.00 1.53
CA LYS A 166 7.71 10.83 2.15
C LYS A 166 7.61 11.20 3.64
N LEU A 167 8.05 10.31 4.51
CA LEU A 167 8.10 10.53 5.94
C LEU A 167 9.57 10.70 6.38
N GLY A 168 10.15 11.86 6.03
CA GLY A 168 11.58 12.07 6.22
C GLY A 168 12.45 11.28 5.24
N GLY A 169 13.71 11.03 5.62
CA GLY A 169 14.69 10.42 4.71
C GLY A 169 14.64 8.90 4.61
N ASN A 170 14.05 8.21 5.58
CA ASN A 170 14.15 6.75 5.72
C ASN A 170 12.79 6.03 5.74
N SER A 171 11.71 6.76 5.53
CA SER A 171 10.36 6.18 5.55
C SER A 171 9.49 6.75 4.44
N PHE A 172 8.64 5.88 3.90
CA PHE A 172 7.72 6.19 2.81
C PHE A 172 6.36 5.55 3.11
N MET A 173 5.30 6.31 3.02
CA MET A 173 3.93 5.88 3.33
C MET A 173 3.08 5.88 2.07
N VAL A 174 2.27 4.85 1.92
CA VAL A 174 1.24 4.71 0.89
C VAL A 174 -0.07 4.36 1.58
N TYR A 175 -1.17 4.98 1.17
CA TYR A 175 -2.46 4.79 1.84
C TYR A 175 -3.63 5.08 0.90
N SER A 176 -4.79 4.53 1.23
CA SER A 176 -6.01 4.79 0.48
C SER A 176 -6.52 6.21 0.74
N THR A 177 -7.07 6.83 -0.29
CA THR A 177 -7.69 8.15 -0.18
C THR A 177 -8.90 8.11 0.76
N GLU A 178 -9.61 6.98 0.80
CA GLU A 178 -10.78 6.80 1.66
C GLU A 178 -10.40 6.82 3.15
N LEU A 179 -9.36 6.09 3.55
CA LEU A 179 -8.86 6.11 4.93
C LEU A 179 -8.38 7.52 5.33
N ASP A 180 -7.63 8.18 4.47
CA ASP A 180 -7.09 9.52 4.69
C ASP A 180 -8.21 10.54 4.93
N ARG A 181 -9.22 10.54 4.08
CA ARG A 181 -10.41 11.39 4.22
C ARG A 181 -11.18 11.07 5.48
N GLY A 182 -11.44 9.78 5.76
CA GLY A 182 -12.16 9.37 6.95
C GLY A 182 -11.51 9.84 8.24
N PHE A 183 -10.18 9.77 8.35
CA PHE A 183 -9.46 10.30 9.52
C PHE A 183 -9.53 11.84 9.59
N ALA A 184 -9.41 12.52 8.47
CA ALA A 184 -9.52 13.98 8.45
C ALA A 184 -10.91 14.47 8.88
N GLU A 185 -11.96 13.83 8.37
CA GLU A 185 -13.35 14.14 8.73
C GLU A 185 -13.63 13.86 10.22
N ALA A 186 -13.18 12.70 10.73
CA ALA A 186 -13.34 12.34 12.13
C ALA A 186 -12.65 13.36 13.06
N MET A 187 -11.40 13.73 12.74
CA MET A 187 -10.68 14.75 13.51
C MET A 187 -11.36 16.11 13.47
N LEU A 188 -11.88 16.53 12.31
CA LEU A 188 -12.63 17.78 12.19
C LEU A 188 -13.94 17.77 12.99
N ALA A 189 -14.63 16.62 13.02
CA ALA A 189 -15.85 16.45 13.82
C ALA A 189 -15.55 16.56 15.31
N ASP A 190 -14.46 15.91 15.76
CA ASP A 190 -14.03 15.98 17.16
C ASP A 190 -13.64 17.42 17.57
N LEU A 191 -12.86 18.11 16.73
CA LEU A 191 -12.51 19.51 16.96
C LEU A 191 -13.74 20.41 17.05
N LYS A 192 -14.74 20.19 16.19
CA LYS A 192 -16.00 20.96 16.26
C LYS A 192 -16.79 20.66 17.53
N ALA A 193 -16.81 19.41 17.97
CA ALA A 193 -17.49 19.02 19.22
C ALA A 193 -16.81 19.64 20.46
N LEU A 194 -15.50 19.85 20.43
CA LEU A 194 -14.72 20.46 21.50
C LEU A 194 -14.67 22.01 21.43
N ALA A 195 -15.16 22.60 20.32
CA ALA A 195 -15.12 24.05 20.17
C ALA A 195 -15.99 24.72 21.22
N PRO A 196 -15.47 25.78 21.95
CA PRO A 196 -16.27 26.51 22.90
C PRO A 196 -17.42 27.23 22.22
N GLN A 197 -18.65 27.08 22.73
CA GLN A 197 -19.82 27.81 22.22
C GLN A 197 -19.64 29.32 22.18
N SER A 198 -18.75 29.86 22.99
CA SER A 198 -18.44 31.30 23.08
C SER A 198 -17.74 31.88 21.82
N VAL A 199 -17.28 31.04 20.90
CA VAL A 199 -16.69 31.48 19.61
C VAL A 199 -17.64 31.29 18.45
N GLU A 200 -18.84 30.76 18.68
CA GLU A 200 -19.86 30.55 17.67
C GLU A 200 -20.40 31.92 17.22
N GLY A 201 -20.16 32.27 15.95
CA GLY A 201 -20.63 33.54 15.38
C GLY A 201 -19.56 34.62 15.15
N PHE A 202 -18.27 34.30 15.37
CA PHE A 202 -17.14 35.16 14.99
C PHE A 202 -16.68 34.86 13.58
#